data_375d9b0a7bc875f45c1cfd2a00939d3a
#
_entry.id   375d9b0a7bc875f45c1cfd2a00939d3a
#
_cell.length_a   1.000
_cell.length_b   1.000
_cell.length_c   1.000
_cell.angle_alpha   90.00
_cell.angle_beta   90.00
_cell.angle_gamma   90.00
#
_symmetry.space_group_name_H-M   'P 1'
#
loop_
_entity.id
_entity.type
_entity.pdbx_description
1 polymer ?
#
loop_
_entity_poly.entity_id
_entity_poly.type
_entity_poly.pdbx_seq_one_letter_code
_entity_poly.pdbx_strand_id
1 'polypeptide(L)'
;MEQTTETGAKPARSRASRGRRAGAVMLTPGAGASRDNHTLIALEHALAPLPCARVDFPYRTAGRRAPDRAPVAIAHLVSEAAALLSRAGVEPDRLVLGGRSYGGRMCSMAVAEGLPAAGLILLSYPLHPPGQPEKLRVEHFPAITVPVLCVSGSKDPFGAPDEFAGHIGTIPGPVTQVWLTGGHDPRNADAAIASAVIDWLATL
;
A
#
# COMPACT_ATOMS: atom_id res chain seq x y z
N MET A 1 52.75 -10.65 38.38
CA MET A 1 52.02 -9.41 38.11
C MET A 1 51.64 -9.42 36.63
N GLU A 2 50.46 -9.95 36.34
CA GLU A 2 49.93 -10.04 34.98
C GLU A 2 48.84 -8.95 34.83
N GLN A 3 49.07 -8.03 33.89
CA GLN A 3 48.09 -6.98 33.59
C GLN A 3 47.21 -7.49 32.45
N THR A 4 45.93 -7.74 32.77
CA THR A 4 44.90 -8.08 31.82
C THR A 4 44.35 -6.77 31.23
N THR A 5 44.60 -6.53 29.94
CA THR A 5 44.00 -5.42 29.19
C THR A 5 42.63 -5.85 28.70
N GLU A 6 41.56 -5.32 29.31
CA GLU A 6 40.20 -5.41 28.78
C GLU A 6 40.04 -4.46 27.58
N THR A 7 39.84 -5.03 26.41
CA THR A 7 39.47 -4.29 25.18
C THR A 7 37.95 -4.11 25.17
N GLY A 8 37.50 -2.97 25.60
CA GLY A 8 36.08 -2.58 25.56
C GLY A 8 35.58 -2.41 24.12
N ALA A 9 34.83 -3.38 23.60
CA ALA A 9 34.12 -3.26 22.35
C ALA A 9 32.96 -2.27 22.51
N LYS A 10 33.05 -1.14 21.82
CA LYS A 10 32.03 -0.09 21.77
C LYS A 10 30.78 -0.64 21.05
N PRO A 11 29.57 -0.58 21.63
CA PRO A 11 28.38 -1.09 20.95
C PRO A 11 28.12 -0.31 19.66
N ALA A 12 27.94 -1.03 18.57
CA ALA A 12 27.56 -0.46 17.28
C ALA A 12 26.23 0.27 17.45
N ARG A 13 26.23 1.57 17.26
CA ARG A 13 25.00 2.38 17.23
C ARG A 13 24.15 1.88 16.07
N SER A 14 22.98 1.36 16.39
CA SER A 14 21.94 1.02 15.41
C SER A 14 21.71 2.27 14.53
N ARG A 15 21.85 2.10 13.21
CA ARG A 15 21.48 3.11 12.24
C ARG A 15 19.97 3.30 12.40
N ALA A 16 19.55 4.33 13.14
CA ALA A 16 18.18 4.78 13.11
C ALA A 16 17.79 4.99 11.64
N SER A 17 16.71 4.33 11.23
CA SER A 17 16.17 4.43 9.86
C SER A 17 15.86 5.89 9.58
N ARG A 18 16.71 6.57 8.82
CA ARG A 18 16.31 7.82 8.17
C ARG A 18 15.14 7.45 7.29
N GLY A 19 14.00 8.14 7.45
CA GLY A 19 12.80 7.94 6.66
C GLY A 19 13.19 7.75 5.18
N ARG A 20 12.76 6.64 4.59
CA ARG A 20 13.10 6.29 3.22
C ARG A 20 12.13 7.04 2.33
N ARG A 21 12.53 8.20 1.82
CA ARG A 21 11.71 8.96 0.88
C ARG A 21 11.26 8.08 -0.27
N ALA A 22 9.97 8.16 -0.61
CA ALA A 22 9.43 7.53 -1.79
C ALA A 22 10.27 7.88 -3.04
N GLY A 23 10.62 6.88 -3.83
CA GLY A 23 11.37 7.04 -5.08
C GLY A 23 10.52 6.73 -6.30
N ALA A 24 9.52 5.88 -6.14
CA ALA A 24 8.53 5.54 -7.17
C ALA A 24 7.22 5.10 -6.51
N VAL A 25 6.12 5.23 -7.24
CA VAL A 25 4.79 4.76 -6.80
C VAL A 25 4.20 3.82 -7.84
N MET A 26 3.64 2.70 -7.41
CA MET A 26 2.88 1.78 -8.26
C MET A 26 1.44 1.71 -7.76
N LEU A 27 0.49 1.99 -8.64
CA LEU A 27 -0.94 2.07 -8.35
C LEU A 27 -1.73 1.00 -9.10
N THR A 28 -2.65 0.33 -8.41
CA THR A 28 -3.44 -0.76 -8.96
C THR A 28 -4.95 -0.54 -8.78
N PRO A 29 -5.78 -0.95 -9.77
CA PRO A 29 -7.21 -0.74 -9.73
C PRO A 29 -7.95 -1.75 -8.85
N GLY A 30 -9.21 -1.43 -8.53
CA GLY A 30 -10.16 -2.35 -7.94
C GLY A 30 -10.65 -3.43 -8.92
N ALA A 31 -11.34 -4.43 -8.38
CA ALA A 31 -12.03 -5.44 -9.20
C ALA A 31 -13.06 -4.76 -10.11
N GLY A 32 -13.07 -5.14 -11.39
CA GLY A 32 -13.97 -4.54 -12.38
C GLY A 32 -13.53 -3.20 -12.96
N ALA A 33 -12.52 -2.54 -12.38
CA ALA A 33 -11.90 -1.31 -12.90
C ALA A 33 -10.64 -1.62 -13.74
N SER A 34 -10.05 -0.61 -14.34
CA SER A 34 -8.75 -0.65 -15.01
C SER A 34 -7.80 0.37 -14.41
N ARG A 35 -6.55 0.33 -14.86
CA ARG A 35 -5.54 1.36 -14.55
C ARG A 35 -5.99 2.78 -14.89
N ASP A 36 -7.00 2.93 -15.76
CA ASP A 36 -7.58 4.22 -16.14
C ASP A 36 -8.72 4.68 -15.21
N ASN A 37 -8.83 4.10 -14.01
CA ASN A 37 -9.70 4.62 -12.96
C ASN A 37 -9.33 6.07 -12.64
N HIS A 38 -10.34 6.95 -12.53
CA HIS A 38 -10.16 8.39 -12.38
C HIS A 38 -9.28 8.77 -11.17
N THR A 39 -9.44 8.10 -10.04
CA THR A 39 -8.63 8.36 -8.84
C THR A 39 -7.16 8.00 -9.08
N LEU A 40 -6.86 6.90 -9.79
CA LEU A 40 -5.47 6.52 -10.09
C LEU A 40 -4.83 7.50 -11.08
N ILE A 41 -5.60 8.01 -12.06
CA ILE A 41 -5.14 9.06 -12.99
C ILE A 41 -4.86 10.35 -12.22
N ALA A 42 -5.77 10.76 -11.33
CA ALA A 42 -5.61 11.96 -10.53
C ALA A 42 -4.37 11.89 -9.64
N LEU A 43 -4.12 10.73 -9.02
CA LEU A 43 -2.93 10.49 -8.20
C LEU A 43 -1.64 10.56 -9.03
N GLU A 44 -1.58 9.89 -10.19
CA GLU A 44 -0.40 9.96 -11.07
C GLU A 44 -0.06 11.41 -11.44
N HIS A 45 -1.07 12.23 -11.81
CA HIS A 45 -0.87 13.64 -12.11
C HIS A 45 -0.41 14.44 -10.89
N ALA A 46 -1.02 14.22 -9.74
CA ALA A 46 -0.70 14.95 -8.51
C ALA A 46 0.68 14.60 -7.94
N LEU A 47 1.19 13.40 -8.23
CA LEU A 47 2.48 12.92 -7.76
C LEU A 47 3.66 13.33 -8.67
N ALA A 48 3.40 13.89 -9.86
CA ALA A 48 4.46 14.33 -10.75
C ALA A 48 5.37 15.37 -10.05
N PRO A 49 6.71 15.28 -10.20
CA PRO A 49 7.48 14.45 -11.14
C PRO A 49 7.93 13.08 -10.58
N LEU A 50 7.36 12.61 -9.46
CA LEU A 50 7.70 11.31 -8.90
C LEU A 50 7.32 10.20 -9.90
N PRO A 51 8.25 9.26 -10.26
CA PRO A 51 7.92 8.12 -11.09
C PRO A 51 6.69 7.37 -10.58
N CYS A 52 5.63 7.33 -11.38
CA CYS A 52 4.39 6.66 -11.03
C CYS A 52 3.98 5.72 -12.17
N ALA A 53 3.50 4.51 -11.82
CA ALA A 53 2.96 3.57 -12.78
C ALA A 53 1.58 3.10 -12.32
N ARG A 54 0.59 3.17 -13.21
CA ARG A 54 -0.72 2.56 -13.06
C ARG A 54 -0.72 1.21 -13.78
N VAL A 55 -1.02 0.12 -13.06
CA VAL A 55 -0.84 -1.26 -13.54
C VAL A 55 -2.15 -2.01 -13.52
N ASP A 56 -2.54 -2.60 -14.64
CA ASP A 56 -3.66 -3.53 -14.73
C ASP A 56 -3.26 -4.94 -14.27
N PHE A 57 -4.21 -5.69 -13.74
CA PHE A 57 -4.00 -7.11 -13.44
C PHE A 57 -4.18 -7.99 -14.69
N PRO A 58 -3.54 -9.18 -14.74
CA PRO A 58 -3.58 -10.06 -15.91
C PRO A 58 -4.98 -10.44 -16.36
N TYR A 59 -5.95 -10.58 -15.46
CA TYR A 59 -7.32 -10.88 -15.85
C TYR A 59 -7.95 -9.77 -16.71
N ARG A 60 -7.57 -8.50 -16.48
CA ARG A 60 -8.06 -7.34 -17.24
C ARG A 60 -7.49 -7.34 -18.65
N THR A 61 -6.18 -7.50 -18.77
CA THR A 61 -5.50 -7.55 -20.08
C THR A 61 -5.95 -8.75 -20.91
N ALA A 62 -6.34 -9.84 -20.25
CA ALA A 62 -6.93 -11.01 -20.89
C ALA A 62 -8.46 -10.91 -21.16
N GLY A 63 -9.09 -9.75 -20.90
CA GLY A 63 -10.51 -9.53 -21.12
C GLY A 63 -11.44 -10.31 -20.18
N ARG A 64 -10.91 -10.89 -19.09
CA ARG A 64 -11.71 -11.64 -18.11
C ARG A 64 -12.39 -10.69 -17.12
N ARG A 65 -13.57 -11.11 -16.62
CA ARG A 65 -14.31 -10.33 -15.60
C ARG A 65 -13.90 -10.68 -14.18
N ALA A 66 -13.62 -11.96 -13.91
CA ALA A 66 -13.26 -12.43 -12.57
C ALA A 66 -11.82 -12.06 -12.25
N PRO A 67 -11.54 -11.41 -11.11
CA PRO A 67 -10.19 -11.11 -10.68
C PRO A 67 -9.32 -12.35 -10.53
N ASP A 68 -8.02 -12.18 -10.73
CA ASP A 68 -7.05 -13.23 -10.48
C ASP A 68 -7.03 -13.61 -8.99
N ARG A 69 -6.68 -14.87 -8.71
CA ARG A 69 -6.39 -15.29 -7.34
C ARG A 69 -5.09 -14.62 -6.86
N ALA A 70 -4.96 -14.46 -5.55
CA ALA A 70 -3.84 -13.75 -4.94
C ALA A 70 -2.46 -14.17 -5.45
N PRO A 71 -2.10 -15.47 -5.57
CA PRO A 71 -0.77 -15.84 -6.05
C PRO A 71 -0.44 -15.32 -7.46
N VAL A 72 -1.42 -15.31 -8.37
CA VAL A 72 -1.23 -14.80 -9.74
C VAL A 72 -1.09 -13.27 -9.73
N ALA A 73 -1.94 -12.59 -8.97
CA ALA A 73 -1.89 -11.14 -8.84
C ALA A 73 -0.59 -10.68 -8.19
N ILE A 74 -0.14 -11.33 -7.12
CA ILE A 74 1.09 -10.99 -6.40
C ILE A 74 2.32 -11.21 -7.28
N ALA A 75 2.43 -12.35 -7.98
CA ALA A 75 3.52 -12.59 -8.91
C ALA A 75 3.60 -11.51 -10.01
N HIS A 76 2.45 -11.07 -10.52
CA HIS A 76 2.38 -9.97 -11.48
C HIS A 76 2.85 -8.65 -10.85
N LEU A 77 2.42 -8.31 -9.63
CA LEU A 77 2.87 -7.09 -8.92
C LEU A 77 4.38 -7.09 -8.72
N VAL A 78 4.98 -8.21 -8.35
CA VAL A 78 6.45 -8.34 -8.21
C VAL A 78 7.15 -8.03 -9.53
N SER A 79 6.65 -8.57 -10.64
CA SER A 79 7.22 -8.31 -11.97
C SER A 79 7.09 -6.85 -12.40
N GLU A 80 5.93 -6.24 -12.22
CA GLU A 80 5.68 -4.84 -12.58
C GLU A 80 6.47 -3.85 -11.69
N ALA A 81 6.61 -4.18 -10.39
CA ALA A 81 7.44 -3.43 -9.47
C ALA A 81 8.90 -3.43 -9.92
N ALA A 82 9.46 -4.59 -10.24
CA ALA A 82 10.83 -4.71 -10.74
C ALA A 82 11.04 -3.91 -12.04
N ALA A 83 10.09 -3.97 -12.96
CA ALA A 83 10.13 -3.21 -14.21
C ALA A 83 10.07 -1.69 -13.98
N LEU A 84 9.21 -1.21 -13.07
CA LEU A 84 9.13 0.21 -12.70
C LEU A 84 10.43 0.68 -12.07
N LEU A 85 10.94 -0.04 -11.07
CA LEU A 85 12.17 0.30 -10.36
C LEU A 85 13.37 0.36 -11.28
N SER A 86 13.51 -0.61 -12.19
CA SER A 86 14.58 -0.63 -13.21
C SER A 86 14.51 0.59 -14.13
N ARG A 87 13.34 0.94 -14.64
CA ARG A 87 13.15 2.12 -15.51
C ARG A 87 13.41 3.43 -14.78
N ALA A 88 13.05 3.52 -13.52
CA ALA A 88 13.18 4.73 -12.71
C ALA A 88 14.56 4.88 -12.05
N GLY A 89 15.38 3.85 -12.04
CA GLY A 89 16.67 3.83 -11.32
C GLY A 89 16.49 3.97 -9.81
N VAL A 90 15.46 3.34 -9.25
CA VAL A 90 15.05 3.45 -7.84
C VAL A 90 15.29 2.14 -7.11
N GLU A 91 15.82 2.22 -5.90
CA GLU A 91 16.02 1.06 -5.05
C GLU A 91 14.68 0.48 -4.56
N PRO A 92 14.58 -0.87 -4.40
CA PRO A 92 13.31 -1.54 -4.04
C PRO A 92 12.68 -1.03 -2.75
N ASP A 93 13.47 -0.66 -1.76
CA ASP A 93 13.02 -0.15 -0.47
C ASP A 93 12.51 1.31 -0.49
N ARG A 94 12.50 1.92 -1.67
CA ARG A 94 11.92 3.24 -1.93
C ARG A 94 10.64 3.19 -2.79
N LEU A 95 10.14 2.00 -3.10
CA LEU A 95 8.88 1.81 -3.79
C LEU A 95 7.71 2.01 -2.79
N VAL A 96 6.72 2.79 -3.18
CA VAL A 96 5.41 2.81 -2.53
C VAL A 96 4.42 2.04 -3.40
N LEU A 97 3.83 1.00 -2.82
CA LEU A 97 2.73 0.29 -3.46
C LEU A 97 1.40 0.87 -3.02
N GLY A 98 0.47 0.94 -3.96
CA GLY A 98 -0.85 1.42 -3.64
C GLY A 98 -1.91 0.81 -4.53
N GLY A 99 -3.14 0.88 -4.07
CA GLY A 99 -4.23 0.41 -4.89
C GLY A 99 -5.58 0.64 -4.26
N ARG A 100 -6.60 0.54 -5.12
CA ARG A 100 -7.98 0.67 -4.72
C ARG A 100 -8.59 -0.70 -4.51
N SER A 101 -9.33 -0.88 -3.42
CA SER A 101 -10.12 -2.09 -3.13
C SER A 101 -9.30 -3.38 -3.32
N TYR A 102 -9.67 -4.22 -4.28
CA TYR A 102 -8.93 -5.45 -4.62
C TYR A 102 -7.44 -5.17 -4.86
N GLY A 103 -7.09 -4.11 -5.59
CA GLY A 103 -5.70 -3.74 -5.85
C GLY A 103 -4.93 -3.43 -4.58
N GLY A 104 -5.50 -2.62 -3.68
CA GLY A 104 -4.89 -2.33 -2.37
C GLY A 104 -4.67 -3.60 -1.54
N ARG A 105 -5.65 -4.52 -1.55
CA ARG A 105 -5.51 -5.81 -0.88
C ARG A 105 -4.38 -6.66 -1.49
N MET A 106 -4.26 -6.72 -2.82
CA MET A 106 -3.16 -7.46 -3.45
C MET A 106 -1.80 -6.83 -3.15
N CYS A 107 -1.70 -5.51 -3.14
CA CYS A 107 -0.48 -4.80 -2.74
C CYS A 107 -0.10 -5.10 -1.28
N SER A 108 -1.06 -5.06 -0.36
CA SER A 108 -0.80 -5.35 1.06
C SER A 108 -0.36 -6.80 1.30
N MET A 109 -0.94 -7.76 0.56
CA MET A 109 -0.50 -9.16 0.60
C MET A 109 0.91 -9.32 0.01
N ALA A 110 1.22 -8.67 -1.11
CA ALA A 110 2.56 -8.72 -1.70
C ALA A 110 3.64 -8.22 -0.73
N VAL A 111 3.38 -7.11 -0.02
CA VAL A 111 4.30 -6.57 1.00
C VAL A 111 4.41 -7.52 2.20
N ALA A 112 3.30 -8.09 2.66
CA ALA A 112 3.30 -9.08 3.73
C ALA A 112 4.08 -10.36 3.37
N GLU A 113 4.11 -10.73 2.09
CA GLU A 113 4.91 -11.85 1.54
C GLU A 113 6.37 -11.48 1.24
N GLY A 114 6.79 -10.24 1.54
CA GLY A 114 8.19 -9.81 1.49
C GLY A 114 8.57 -8.95 0.29
N LEU A 115 7.63 -8.46 -0.54
CA LEU A 115 7.95 -7.47 -1.56
C LEU A 115 8.44 -6.18 -0.88
N PRO A 116 9.70 -5.75 -1.12
CA PRO A 116 10.24 -4.55 -0.48
C PRO A 116 9.45 -3.30 -0.85
N ALA A 117 9.14 -2.47 0.15
CA ALA A 117 8.44 -1.21 -0.03
C ALA A 117 8.83 -0.17 1.02
N ALA A 118 8.74 1.11 0.65
CA ALA A 118 8.82 2.25 1.58
C ALA A 118 7.50 2.44 2.33
N GLY A 119 6.38 2.00 1.75
CA GLY A 119 5.06 2.11 2.35
C GLY A 119 3.93 1.61 1.46
N LEU A 120 2.72 1.60 2.02
CA LEU A 120 1.48 1.14 1.37
C LEU A 120 0.42 2.24 1.35
N ILE A 121 -0.27 2.40 0.23
CA ILE A 121 -1.47 3.24 0.08
C ILE A 121 -2.67 2.34 -0.18
N LEU A 122 -3.60 2.28 0.75
CA LEU A 122 -4.80 1.45 0.71
C LEU A 122 -6.04 2.34 0.55
N LEU A 123 -6.53 2.45 -0.69
CA LEU A 123 -7.72 3.22 -1.01
C LEU A 123 -8.95 2.32 -0.97
N SER A 124 -9.91 2.65 -0.09
CA SER A 124 -11.13 1.86 0.12
C SER A 124 -10.81 0.36 0.29
N TYR A 125 -9.99 0.05 1.29
CA TYR A 125 -9.59 -1.34 1.54
C TYR A 125 -10.82 -2.20 1.89
N PRO A 126 -11.03 -3.35 1.21
CA PRO A 126 -12.21 -4.18 1.45
C PRO A 126 -11.96 -5.13 2.62
N LEU A 127 -12.25 -4.67 3.83
CA LEU A 127 -12.02 -5.43 5.08
C LEU A 127 -12.74 -6.78 5.05
N HIS A 128 -13.94 -6.81 4.47
CA HIS A 128 -14.76 -8.01 4.24
C HIS A 128 -15.64 -7.82 2.99
N PRO A 129 -16.31 -8.86 2.45
CA PRO A 129 -17.36 -8.69 1.47
C PRO A 129 -18.58 -7.96 2.08
N PRO A 130 -19.35 -7.16 1.33
CA PRO A 130 -20.54 -6.49 1.84
C PRO A 130 -21.54 -7.49 2.45
N GLY A 131 -22.02 -7.18 3.66
CA GLY A 131 -22.97 -8.03 4.38
C GLY A 131 -22.38 -9.34 4.92
N GLN A 132 -21.06 -9.50 4.94
CA GLN A 132 -20.36 -10.69 5.44
C GLN A 132 -19.18 -10.29 6.35
N PRO A 133 -19.43 -9.59 7.47
CA PRO A 133 -18.36 -9.06 8.33
C PRO A 133 -17.50 -10.17 8.98
N GLU A 134 -18.03 -11.39 9.03
CA GLU A 134 -17.27 -12.56 9.52
C GLU A 134 -16.18 -13.04 8.54
N LYS A 135 -16.23 -12.62 7.27
CA LYS A 135 -15.24 -12.99 6.24
C LYS A 135 -14.16 -11.93 6.11
N LEU A 136 -13.44 -11.73 7.19
CA LEU A 136 -12.35 -10.77 7.27
C LEU A 136 -11.22 -11.09 6.27
N ARG A 137 -10.48 -10.06 5.90
CA ARG A 137 -9.36 -10.11 4.94
C ARG A 137 -8.12 -9.44 5.55
N VAL A 138 -7.80 -9.85 6.79
CA VAL A 138 -6.78 -9.21 7.64
C VAL A 138 -5.66 -10.17 8.08
N GLU A 139 -5.69 -11.42 7.65
CA GLU A 139 -4.78 -12.47 8.11
C GLU A 139 -3.30 -12.12 7.88
N HIS A 140 -3.01 -11.32 6.87
CA HIS A 140 -1.66 -10.87 6.52
C HIS A 140 -1.24 -9.55 7.20
N PHE A 141 -2.14 -8.85 7.88
CA PHE A 141 -1.84 -7.58 8.54
C PHE A 141 -0.67 -7.64 9.52
N PRO A 142 -0.53 -8.69 10.37
CA PRO A 142 0.61 -8.80 11.29
C PRO A 142 2.00 -8.87 10.62
N ALA A 143 2.07 -9.14 9.32
CA ALA A 143 3.32 -9.17 8.56
C ALA A 143 3.65 -7.83 7.87
N ILE A 144 2.78 -6.81 7.98
CA ILE A 144 3.01 -5.50 7.36
C ILE A 144 3.77 -4.60 8.34
N THR A 145 5.07 -4.43 8.11
CA THR A 145 5.95 -3.63 8.98
C THR A 145 6.27 -2.24 8.44
N VAL A 146 5.85 -1.94 7.21
CA VAL A 146 6.04 -0.64 6.57
C VAL A 146 4.93 0.34 6.96
N PRO A 147 5.16 1.67 6.83
CA PRO A 147 4.10 2.67 6.98
C PRO A 147 2.92 2.40 6.03
N VAL A 148 1.71 2.61 6.53
CA VAL A 148 0.46 2.40 5.78
C VAL A 148 -0.41 3.65 5.84
N LEU A 149 -0.89 4.09 4.68
CA LEU A 149 -1.98 5.05 4.57
C LEU A 149 -3.25 4.33 4.16
N CYS A 150 -4.30 4.43 4.96
CA CYS A 150 -5.66 3.99 4.64
C CYS A 150 -6.53 5.21 4.35
N VAL A 151 -7.12 5.29 3.16
CA VAL A 151 -8.10 6.33 2.80
C VAL A 151 -9.38 5.63 2.38
N SER A 152 -10.47 5.82 3.12
CA SER A 152 -11.74 5.12 2.88
C SER A 152 -12.95 6.01 3.11
N GLY A 153 -14.08 5.64 2.53
CA GLY A 153 -15.35 6.28 2.83
C GLY A 153 -15.89 5.88 4.19
N SER A 154 -16.42 6.83 4.95
CA SER A 154 -16.97 6.58 6.30
C SER A 154 -18.24 5.72 6.33
N LYS A 155 -18.83 5.46 5.16
CA LYS A 155 -20.02 4.59 4.97
C LYS A 155 -19.73 3.48 3.98
N ASP A 156 -18.47 3.00 3.94
CA ASP A 156 -18.06 1.92 3.04
C ASP A 156 -18.64 0.58 3.50
N PRO A 157 -19.48 -0.11 2.70
CA PRO A 157 -20.05 -1.40 3.07
C PRO A 157 -19.04 -2.55 3.09
N PHE A 158 -17.80 -2.30 2.70
CA PHE A 158 -16.69 -3.26 2.79
C PHE A 158 -15.85 -3.09 4.06
N GLY A 159 -16.18 -2.13 4.92
CA GLY A 159 -15.51 -1.86 6.18
C GLY A 159 -15.67 -0.39 6.58
N ALA A 160 -16.47 -0.15 7.62
CA ALA A 160 -16.68 1.15 8.24
C ALA A 160 -15.58 1.47 9.29
N PRO A 161 -15.47 2.73 9.76
CA PRO A 161 -14.44 3.13 10.74
C PRO A 161 -14.38 2.25 11.98
N ASP A 162 -15.53 1.91 12.56
CA ASP A 162 -15.60 1.10 13.79
C ASP A 162 -15.10 -0.33 13.56
N GLU A 163 -15.37 -0.89 12.38
CA GLU A 163 -14.87 -2.22 12.00
C GLU A 163 -13.35 -2.20 11.80
N PHE A 164 -12.82 -1.16 11.13
CA PHE A 164 -11.36 -0.98 10.98
C PHE A 164 -10.65 -0.86 12.32
N ALA A 165 -11.24 -0.13 13.29
CA ALA A 165 -10.64 0.09 14.60
C ALA A 165 -10.30 -1.23 15.33
N GLY A 166 -11.10 -2.28 15.12
CA GLY A 166 -10.86 -3.60 15.70
C GLY A 166 -9.69 -4.38 15.09
N HIS A 167 -9.22 -4.00 13.91
CA HIS A 167 -8.24 -4.80 13.16
C HIS A 167 -6.96 -4.04 12.79
N ILE A 168 -7.03 -2.73 12.62
CA ILE A 168 -5.90 -1.94 12.13
C ILE A 168 -4.68 -1.99 13.07
N GLY A 169 -4.92 -2.13 14.38
CA GLY A 169 -3.88 -2.26 15.40
C GLY A 169 -3.06 -3.54 15.31
N THR A 170 -3.44 -4.50 14.45
CA THR A 170 -2.64 -5.71 14.21
C THR A 170 -1.51 -5.49 13.20
N ILE A 171 -1.49 -4.33 12.53
CA ILE A 171 -0.39 -3.92 11.63
C ILE A 171 0.73 -3.35 12.50
N PRO A 172 1.94 -3.97 12.52
CA PRO A 172 3.08 -3.47 13.31
C PRO A 172 3.64 -2.14 12.79
N GLY A 173 3.50 -1.87 11.49
CA GLY A 173 3.93 -0.60 10.90
C GLY A 173 3.07 0.59 11.32
N PRO A 174 3.58 1.83 11.22
CA PRO A 174 2.78 3.03 11.48
C PRO A 174 1.58 3.12 10.54
N VAL A 175 0.38 3.36 11.05
CA VAL A 175 -0.83 3.48 10.23
C VAL A 175 -1.44 4.88 10.36
N THR A 176 -1.67 5.50 9.22
CA THR A 176 -2.45 6.73 9.08
C THR A 176 -3.79 6.40 8.46
N GLN A 177 -4.89 6.85 9.06
CA GLN A 177 -6.24 6.66 8.55
C GLN A 177 -6.88 8.00 8.19
N VAL A 178 -7.48 8.07 7.00
CA VAL A 178 -8.24 9.24 6.52
C VAL A 178 -9.62 8.76 6.10
N TRP A 179 -10.64 9.32 6.74
CA TRP A 179 -12.04 8.99 6.46
C TRP A 179 -12.70 10.12 5.68
N LEU A 180 -13.21 9.79 4.51
CA LEU A 180 -13.94 10.71 3.63
C LEU A 180 -15.44 10.45 3.72
N THR A 181 -16.24 11.46 3.48
CA THR A 181 -17.69 11.28 3.40
C THR A 181 -18.04 10.45 2.17
N GLY A 182 -18.74 9.32 2.35
CA GLY A 182 -19.19 8.47 1.24
C GLY A 182 -19.00 6.98 1.49
N GLY A 183 -19.32 6.19 0.48
CA GLY A 183 -19.19 4.73 0.47
C GLY A 183 -17.86 4.25 -0.10
N HIS A 184 -17.88 3.06 -0.73
CA HIS A 184 -16.69 2.41 -1.29
C HIS A 184 -16.02 3.22 -2.42
N ASP A 185 -16.76 4.09 -3.08
CA ASP A 185 -16.30 5.04 -4.09
C ASP A 185 -16.77 6.45 -3.73
N PRO A 186 -16.03 7.18 -2.85
CA PRO A 186 -16.42 8.52 -2.45
C PRO A 186 -16.42 9.45 -3.65
N ARG A 187 -17.59 10.06 -3.93
CA ARG A 187 -17.76 10.95 -5.08
C ARG A 187 -16.97 12.24 -4.89
N ASN A 188 -16.40 12.77 -5.97
CA ASN A 188 -15.63 14.02 -6.01
C ASN A 188 -14.48 14.06 -4.98
N ALA A 189 -13.92 12.92 -4.62
CA ALA A 189 -12.94 12.79 -3.57
C ALA A 189 -11.49 12.79 -4.07
N ASP A 190 -11.26 12.81 -5.39
CA ASP A 190 -9.92 12.64 -5.96
C ASP A 190 -8.91 13.67 -5.46
N ALA A 191 -9.31 14.93 -5.32
CA ALA A 191 -8.45 15.97 -4.79
C ALA A 191 -8.11 15.75 -3.29
N ALA A 192 -9.09 15.32 -2.49
CA ALA A 192 -8.87 15.01 -1.08
C ALA A 192 -7.99 13.78 -0.90
N ILE A 193 -8.17 12.75 -1.74
CA ILE A 193 -7.32 11.55 -1.76
C ILE A 193 -5.90 11.94 -2.16
N ALA A 194 -5.72 12.75 -3.20
CA ALA A 194 -4.41 13.21 -3.63
C ALA A 194 -3.68 14.02 -2.56
N SER A 195 -4.37 14.94 -1.89
CA SER A 195 -3.80 15.68 -0.76
C SER A 195 -3.35 14.74 0.35
N ALA A 196 -4.20 13.83 0.79
CA ALA A 196 -3.86 12.87 1.84
C ALA A 196 -2.64 12.00 1.48
N VAL A 197 -2.53 11.57 0.21
CA VAL A 197 -1.39 10.80 -0.27
C VAL A 197 -0.12 11.64 -0.29
N ILE A 198 -0.15 12.88 -0.79
CA ILE A 198 1.00 13.78 -0.83
C ILE A 198 1.49 14.08 0.58
N ASP A 199 0.58 14.46 1.48
CA ASP A 199 0.92 14.78 2.87
C ASP A 199 1.55 13.58 3.58
N TRP A 200 1.00 12.39 3.37
CA TRP A 200 1.55 11.17 3.96
C TRP A 200 2.91 10.78 3.36
N LEU A 201 3.09 10.89 2.04
CA LEU A 201 4.40 10.62 1.40
C LEU A 201 5.50 11.53 1.93
N ALA A 202 5.17 12.75 2.35
CA ALA A 202 6.12 13.67 2.96
C ALA A 202 6.59 13.22 4.37
N THR A 203 5.90 12.26 4.99
CA THR A 203 6.27 11.70 6.30
C THR A 203 7.23 10.50 6.21
N LEU A 204 7.41 9.91 5.02
CA LEU A 204 8.32 8.80 4.77
C LEU A 204 9.77 9.31 4.62
#